data_304f5c0e2bba2b9eaa0e0e05577710e7
#
_entry.id   304f5c0e2bba2b9eaa0e0e05577710e7
#
_cell.length_a   1.000
_cell.length_b   1.000
_cell.length_c   1.000
_cell.angle_alpha   90.00
_cell.angle_beta   90.00
_cell.angle_gamma   90.00
#
_symmetry.space_group_name_H-M   'P 1'
#
loop_
_entity.id
_entity.type
_entity.pdbx_description
1 polymer ?
#
loop_
_entity_poly.entity_id
_entity_poly.type
_entity_poly.pdbx_seq_one_letter_code
_entity_poly.pdbx_strand_id
1 'polypeptide(L)'
;MSDFSVFLERLIQEDGYSVYGFAQEAGVDRPTLHRVLKGQLVPSASFFQKVVKTLRLFPHEREQLLENYNILKNGESIFYQRAYIKKRLERFNEVMVGLPPISAGGHFTEQAELLRGSVSCIRGEYMVENVARQVLLEELKGQEHPQVSTNMLDGMTGVGRALLQLYLEQNDRIEIRHLIRFHKSIGSHPHNLKMLFDALLFSFSSVDGYDPRFYYENVSPHSNPSSLFYSYLITTKCVLCFSEENKLATLIREPEIRMCYEQRFQQTFANAEPLLQRAVSLEEAYQMGESFYRGKRARDQFVASGGFPCLALCCPPELLYSARRDESTGVRTIVERTCRHFECLEQSIKTCVAMTTVDCFSQFLKTGRSDSLPEQYFRPFAHSDRISILKRLLSLIQTGRIKLYLMNPARFRFPDRVSIHASEDEKCIIYAYPFNGRGGANVQIREKTLRQAILGFLSGLPESGLLYTGKESEAILRNLIAASCGEEGGVQYV
;
A
#
# COMPACT_ATOMS: atom_id res chain seq x y z
N MET A 1 25.35 -25.30 3.09
CA MET A 1 23.98 -25.80 2.97
C MET A 1 23.05 -24.64 3.27
N SER A 2 21.95 -24.50 2.55
CA SER A 2 20.95 -23.46 2.89
C SER A 2 20.11 -23.90 4.09
N ASP A 3 19.55 -22.93 4.85
CA ASP A 3 18.66 -23.23 5.98
C ASP A 3 17.46 -24.08 5.55
N PHE A 4 16.97 -23.84 4.32
CA PHE A 4 15.92 -24.69 3.72
C PHE A 4 16.34 -26.15 3.61
N SER A 5 17.55 -26.44 3.11
CA SER A 5 18.04 -27.81 2.91
C SER A 5 18.21 -28.54 4.24
N VAL A 6 18.78 -27.88 5.23
CA VAL A 6 18.97 -28.44 6.59
C VAL A 6 17.62 -28.72 7.25
N PHE A 7 16.71 -27.76 7.17
CA PHE A 7 15.39 -27.88 7.76
C PHE A 7 14.55 -28.99 7.10
N LEU A 8 14.58 -29.06 5.75
CA LEU A 8 13.88 -30.11 5.01
C LEU A 8 14.43 -31.52 5.34
N GLU A 9 15.75 -31.67 5.42
CA GLU A 9 16.38 -32.95 5.75
C GLU A 9 15.94 -33.41 7.16
N ARG A 10 15.90 -32.50 8.13
CA ARG A 10 15.42 -32.77 9.48
C ARG A 10 13.96 -33.25 9.48
N LEU A 11 13.06 -32.56 8.79
CA LEU A 11 11.63 -32.93 8.74
C LEU A 11 11.40 -34.31 8.09
N ILE A 12 12.16 -34.64 7.04
CA ILE A 12 12.08 -35.98 6.42
C ILE A 12 12.49 -37.06 7.39
N GLN A 13 13.52 -36.82 8.22
CA GLN A 13 14.01 -37.77 9.22
C GLN A 13 13.03 -37.90 10.40
N GLU A 14 12.47 -36.80 10.89
CA GLU A 14 11.48 -36.77 11.97
C GLU A 14 10.18 -37.50 11.58
N ASP A 15 9.76 -37.42 10.31
CA ASP A 15 8.65 -38.21 9.75
C ASP A 15 8.99 -39.70 9.52
N GLY A 16 10.22 -40.12 9.83
CA GLY A 16 10.68 -41.49 9.74
C GLY A 16 11.02 -41.99 8.33
N TYR A 17 11.14 -41.11 7.37
CA TYR A 17 11.50 -41.49 6.00
C TYR A 17 13.02 -41.57 5.79
N SER A 18 13.45 -42.58 5.03
CA SER A 18 14.72 -42.48 4.33
C SER A 18 14.59 -41.56 3.12
N VAL A 19 15.67 -40.94 2.65
CA VAL A 19 15.66 -40.08 1.45
C VAL A 19 15.10 -40.80 0.23
N TYR A 20 15.34 -42.10 0.12
CA TYR A 20 14.80 -42.95 -0.95
C TYR A 20 13.28 -43.12 -0.81
N GLY A 21 12.82 -43.53 0.36
CA GLY A 21 11.39 -43.74 0.64
C GLY A 21 10.61 -42.47 0.46
N PHE A 22 11.13 -41.34 0.95
CA PHE A 22 10.48 -40.05 0.79
C PHE A 22 10.37 -39.61 -0.68
N ALA A 23 11.44 -39.80 -1.49
CA ALA A 23 11.37 -39.48 -2.90
C ALA A 23 10.29 -40.25 -3.65
N GLN A 24 10.13 -41.54 -3.31
CA GLN A 24 9.09 -42.39 -3.88
C GLN A 24 7.68 -41.96 -3.46
N GLU A 25 7.46 -41.71 -2.16
CA GLU A 25 6.18 -41.29 -1.61
C GLU A 25 5.73 -39.92 -2.13
N ALA A 26 6.66 -38.96 -2.17
CA ALA A 26 6.39 -37.61 -2.70
C ALA A 26 6.30 -37.57 -4.24
N GLY A 27 6.62 -38.63 -4.95
CA GLY A 27 6.66 -38.65 -6.41
C GLY A 27 7.62 -37.62 -7.00
N VAL A 28 8.81 -37.50 -6.35
CA VAL A 28 9.90 -36.63 -6.79
C VAL A 28 11.10 -37.45 -7.20
N ASP A 29 11.87 -36.93 -8.15
CA ASP A 29 13.09 -37.59 -8.62
C ASP A 29 14.16 -37.61 -7.51
N ARG A 30 14.70 -38.81 -7.21
CA ARG A 30 15.69 -39.01 -6.14
C ARG A 30 16.95 -38.16 -6.32
N PRO A 31 17.63 -38.16 -7.49
CA PRO A 31 18.75 -37.26 -7.76
C PRO A 31 18.40 -35.78 -7.49
N THR A 32 17.22 -35.33 -7.90
CA THR A 32 16.76 -33.97 -7.65
C THR A 32 16.61 -33.70 -6.16
N LEU A 33 15.95 -34.59 -5.40
CA LEU A 33 15.83 -34.45 -3.94
C LEU A 33 17.22 -34.39 -3.28
N HIS A 34 18.12 -35.28 -3.66
CA HIS A 34 19.47 -35.30 -3.09
C HIS A 34 20.25 -34.00 -3.36
N ARG A 35 20.13 -33.42 -4.58
CA ARG A 35 20.76 -32.13 -4.90
C ARG A 35 20.14 -30.97 -4.10
N VAL A 36 18.82 -31.00 -3.87
CA VAL A 36 18.13 -30.02 -3.03
C VAL A 36 18.61 -30.11 -1.58
N LEU A 37 18.69 -31.31 -0.99
CA LEU A 37 19.17 -31.53 0.38
C LEU A 37 20.64 -31.13 0.54
N LYS A 38 21.45 -31.27 -0.50
CA LYS A 38 22.86 -30.80 -0.54
C LYS A 38 22.97 -29.27 -0.77
N GLY A 39 21.88 -28.56 -1.00
CA GLY A 39 21.89 -27.14 -1.32
C GLY A 39 22.44 -26.79 -2.71
N GLN A 40 22.53 -27.79 -3.60
CA GLN A 40 23.08 -27.66 -4.96
C GLN A 40 22.03 -27.29 -6.01
N LEU A 41 20.75 -27.32 -5.62
CA LEU A 41 19.61 -27.01 -6.50
C LEU A 41 18.51 -26.29 -5.73
N VAL A 42 18.05 -25.18 -6.27
CA VAL A 42 16.83 -24.51 -5.81
C VAL A 42 15.61 -25.29 -6.34
N PRO A 43 14.74 -25.85 -5.47
CA PRO A 43 13.61 -26.64 -5.93
C PRO A 43 12.56 -25.79 -6.67
N SER A 44 11.89 -26.39 -7.65
CA SER A 44 10.76 -25.76 -8.33
C SER A 44 9.54 -25.66 -7.40
N ALA A 45 8.60 -24.78 -7.71
CA ALA A 45 7.35 -24.65 -6.95
C ALA A 45 6.55 -25.98 -6.93
N SER A 46 6.52 -26.71 -8.05
CA SER A 46 5.88 -28.04 -8.14
C SER A 46 6.55 -29.07 -7.23
N PHE A 47 7.88 -29.10 -7.20
CA PHE A 47 8.63 -29.95 -6.27
C PHE A 47 8.28 -29.60 -4.81
N PHE A 48 8.34 -28.32 -4.46
CA PHE A 48 8.01 -27.83 -3.12
C PHE A 48 6.60 -28.23 -2.68
N GLN A 49 5.60 -28.06 -3.55
CA GLN A 49 4.21 -28.45 -3.27
C GLN A 49 4.06 -29.96 -2.99
N LYS A 50 4.75 -30.82 -3.76
CA LYS A 50 4.76 -32.24 -3.54
C LYS A 50 5.36 -32.61 -2.17
N VAL A 51 6.48 -31.98 -1.82
CA VAL A 51 7.15 -32.16 -0.53
C VAL A 51 6.23 -31.78 0.63
N VAL A 52 5.66 -30.58 0.59
CA VAL A 52 4.73 -30.09 1.66
C VAL A 52 3.48 -30.95 1.79
N LYS A 53 3.01 -31.54 0.68
CA LYS A 53 1.82 -32.40 0.69
C LYS A 53 2.10 -33.78 1.32
N THR A 54 3.34 -34.27 1.20
CA THR A 54 3.75 -35.60 1.68
C THR A 54 4.16 -35.57 3.15
N LEU A 55 4.84 -34.52 3.61
CA LEU A 55 5.23 -34.34 5.00
C LEU A 55 4.05 -34.09 5.93
N ARG A 56 4.09 -34.67 7.13
CA ARG A 56 3.13 -34.45 8.21
C ARG A 56 3.55 -33.26 9.08
N LEU A 57 3.38 -32.04 8.52
CA LEU A 57 3.87 -30.81 9.12
C LEU A 57 2.89 -30.22 10.13
N PHE A 58 3.40 -29.82 11.28
CA PHE A 58 2.69 -28.88 12.14
C PHE A 58 2.54 -27.52 11.46
N PRO A 59 1.55 -26.69 11.83
CA PRO A 59 1.37 -25.37 11.20
C PRO A 59 2.62 -24.49 11.20
N HIS A 60 3.35 -24.42 12.31
CA HIS A 60 4.58 -23.64 12.42
C HIS A 60 5.74 -24.18 11.56
N GLU A 61 5.86 -25.49 11.43
CA GLU A 61 6.88 -26.12 10.56
C GLU A 61 6.61 -25.84 9.09
N ARG A 62 5.33 -25.88 8.71
CA ARG A 62 4.90 -25.55 7.35
C ARG A 62 5.21 -24.09 7.02
N GLU A 63 4.97 -23.18 7.96
CA GLU A 63 5.30 -21.76 7.80
C GLU A 63 6.80 -21.55 7.68
N GLN A 64 7.60 -22.16 8.56
CA GLN A 64 9.05 -22.05 8.53
C GLN A 64 9.66 -22.67 7.26
N LEU A 65 9.14 -23.81 6.80
CA LEU A 65 9.59 -24.45 5.56
C LEU A 65 9.29 -23.56 4.34
N LEU A 66 8.12 -22.91 4.31
CA LEU A 66 7.74 -21.97 3.27
C LEU A 66 8.60 -20.70 3.30
N GLU A 67 8.89 -20.18 4.49
CA GLU A 67 9.79 -19.03 4.68
C GLU A 67 11.19 -19.33 4.14
N ASN A 68 11.79 -20.43 4.59
CA ASN A 68 13.11 -20.85 4.14
C ASN A 68 13.16 -21.09 2.61
N TYR A 69 12.09 -21.65 2.04
CA TYR A 69 11.97 -21.83 0.59
C TYR A 69 11.93 -20.50 -0.15
N ASN A 70 11.16 -19.53 0.35
CA ASN A 70 11.03 -18.20 -0.26
C ASN A 70 12.35 -17.41 -0.16
N ILE A 71 13.07 -17.53 0.96
CA ILE A 71 14.40 -16.95 1.14
C ILE A 71 15.38 -17.56 0.14
N LEU A 72 15.38 -18.90 0.03
CA LEU A 72 16.25 -19.61 -0.92
C LEU A 72 15.98 -19.22 -2.38
N LYS A 73 14.71 -19.08 -2.74
CA LYS A 73 14.27 -18.77 -4.11
C LYS A 73 14.52 -17.33 -4.52
N ASN A 74 14.24 -16.37 -3.64
CA ASN A 74 14.19 -14.95 -3.96
C ASN A 74 15.37 -14.15 -3.37
N GLY A 75 16.11 -14.73 -2.45
CA GLY A 75 17.09 -14.03 -1.61
C GLY A 75 16.44 -13.40 -0.37
N GLU A 76 17.23 -13.33 0.70
CA GLU A 76 16.79 -12.85 2.02
C GLU A 76 16.28 -11.41 1.98
N SER A 77 16.98 -10.54 1.28
CA SER A 77 16.60 -9.12 1.16
C SER A 77 15.22 -8.94 0.52
N ILE A 78 14.93 -9.66 -0.57
CA ILE A 78 13.63 -9.59 -1.27
C ILE A 78 12.52 -10.18 -0.41
N PHE A 79 12.81 -11.25 0.33
CA PHE A 79 11.85 -11.87 1.23
C PHE A 79 11.41 -10.88 2.33
N TYR A 80 12.35 -10.29 3.07
CA TYR A 80 12.02 -9.33 4.12
C TYR A 80 11.36 -8.06 3.59
N GLN A 81 11.74 -7.60 2.41
CA GLN A 81 11.10 -6.50 1.73
C GLN A 81 9.62 -6.78 1.45
N ARG A 82 9.30 -7.95 0.89
CA ARG A 82 7.91 -8.38 0.62
C ARG A 82 7.10 -8.54 1.90
N ALA A 83 7.69 -9.13 2.94
CA ALA A 83 7.06 -9.26 4.25
C ALA A 83 6.77 -7.88 4.89
N TYR A 84 7.70 -6.93 4.74
CA TYR A 84 7.52 -5.56 5.20
C TYR A 84 6.37 -4.85 4.48
N ILE A 85 6.33 -4.92 3.14
CA ILE A 85 5.25 -4.32 2.33
C ILE A 85 3.90 -4.92 2.73
N LYS A 86 3.81 -6.25 2.84
CA LYS A 86 2.60 -6.94 3.32
C LYS A 86 2.11 -6.37 4.65
N LYS A 87 2.99 -6.35 5.67
CA LYS A 87 2.67 -5.84 7.00
C LYS A 87 2.19 -4.38 6.99
N ARG A 88 2.80 -3.54 6.15
CA ARG A 88 2.40 -2.13 6.02
C ARG A 88 1.05 -1.98 5.35
N LEU A 89 0.75 -2.75 4.31
CA LEU A 89 -0.56 -2.75 3.66
C LEU A 89 -1.67 -3.20 4.61
N GLU A 90 -1.46 -4.25 5.40
CA GLU A 90 -2.44 -4.71 6.40
C GLU A 90 -2.79 -3.64 7.45
N ARG A 91 -1.80 -2.80 7.82
CA ARG A 91 -2.01 -1.69 8.75
C ARG A 91 -2.73 -0.49 8.16
N PHE A 92 -2.78 -0.33 6.84
CA PHE A 92 -3.50 0.78 6.23
C PHE A 92 -4.98 0.81 6.63
N ASN A 93 -5.62 -0.34 6.76
CA ASN A 93 -7.01 -0.44 7.21
C ASN A 93 -7.21 0.16 8.60
N GLU A 94 -6.27 -0.07 9.53
CA GLU A 94 -6.34 0.45 10.90
C GLU A 94 -6.31 1.99 10.93
N VAL A 95 -5.49 2.59 10.08
CA VAL A 95 -5.34 4.05 9.99
C VAL A 95 -6.51 4.69 9.25
N MET A 96 -6.98 4.08 8.17
CA MET A 96 -8.09 4.61 7.37
C MET A 96 -9.44 4.55 8.10
N VAL A 97 -9.60 3.64 9.06
CA VAL A 97 -10.81 3.55 9.92
C VAL A 97 -10.84 4.66 10.98
N GLY A 98 -9.71 5.25 11.29
CA GLY A 98 -9.54 6.35 12.24
C GLY A 98 -8.51 6.03 13.31
N LEU A 99 -7.58 6.96 13.51
CA LEU A 99 -6.64 6.89 14.63
C LEU A 99 -7.43 7.08 15.93
N PRO A 100 -7.18 6.29 16.98
CA PRO A 100 -7.79 6.53 18.27
C PRO A 100 -7.39 7.94 18.74
N PRO A 101 -8.34 8.71 19.35
CA PRO A 101 -8.06 10.06 19.80
C PRO A 101 -6.88 10.03 20.79
N ILE A 102 -5.99 11.01 20.65
CA ILE A 102 -4.94 11.23 21.65
C ILE A 102 -5.67 11.66 22.93
N SER A 103 -5.54 10.84 23.97
CA SER A 103 -6.19 11.13 25.25
C SER A 103 -5.75 12.51 25.73
N ALA A 104 -6.69 13.44 25.83
CA ALA A 104 -6.47 14.76 26.41
C ALA A 104 -6.37 14.64 27.95
N GLY A 105 -5.51 13.74 28.44
CA GLY A 105 -5.38 13.46 29.85
C GLY A 105 -4.08 14.03 30.39
N GLY A 106 -4.16 15.01 31.30
CA GLY A 106 -3.03 15.44 32.10
C GLY A 106 -2.96 16.97 32.29
N HIS A 107 -2.75 17.38 33.50
CA HIS A 107 -2.71 18.75 34.02
C HIS A 107 -2.00 19.76 33.11
N PHE A 108 -2.77 20.63 32.46
CA PHE A 108 -2.32 21.68 31.54
C PHE A 108 -1.46 22.78 32.21
N THR A 109 -1.40 22.86 33.52
CA THR A 109 -0.73 23.93 34.28
C THR A 109 0.80 23.84 34.28
N GLU A 110 1.39 22.67 34.44
CA GLU A 110 2.85 22.48 34.32
C GLU A 110 3.38 22.67 32.90
N GLN A 111 2.55 22.38 31.88
CA GLN A 111 2.91 22.53 30.48
C GLN A 111 3.02 23.99 30.04
N ALA A 112 2.23 24.88 30.62
CA ALA A 112 2.23 26.31 30.29
C ALA A 112 3.53 27.03 30.64
N GLU A 113 4.28 26.59 31.67
CA GLU A 113 5.60 27.12 32.00
C GLU A 113 6.69 26.61 31.06
N LEU A 114 6.67 25.31 30.70
CA LEU A 114 7.61 24.73 29.75
C LEU A 114 7.51 25.40 28.37
N LEU A 115 6.34 25.87 27.98
CA LEU A 115 6.12 26.51 26.69
C LEU A 115 6.50 27.99 26.62
N ARG A 116 6.84 28.63 27.78
CA ARG A 116 7.21 30.05 27.85
C ARG A 116 8.71 30.32 27.69
N GLY A 117 9.55 29.31 27.87
CA GLY A 117 11.01 29.45 27.74
C GLY A 117 11.48 29.58 26.30
N SER A 118 12.58 30.29 26.05
CA SER A 118 13.23 30.37 24.74
C SER A 118 13.74 28.99 24.25
N VAL A 119 14.19 28.15 25.22
CA VAL A 119 14.61 26.77 25.00
C VAL A 119 14.10 25.90 26.14
N SER A 120 13.40 24.82 25.83
CA SER A 120 12.85 23.91 26.83
C SER A 120 13.15 22.45 26.45
N CYS A 121 13.57 21.64 27.43
CA CYS A 121 13.80 20.22 27.28
C CYS A 121 12.59 19.42 27.75
N ILE A 122 12.12 18.50 26.93
CA ILE A 122 10.90 17.70 27.13
C ILE A 122 11.30 16.24 27.24
N ARG A 123 10.79 15.53 28.22
CA ARG A 123 11.09 14.11 28.47
C ARG A 123 9.84 13.29 28.55
N GLY A 124 9.89 12.09 27.96
CA GLY A 124 8.80 11.13 27.90
C GLY A 124 7.97 11.26 26.62
N GLU A 125 7.66 10.12 26.02
CA GLU A 125 6.94 10.01 24.74
C GLU A 125 5.61 10.77 24.76
N TYR A 126 4.81 10.57 25.80
CA TYR A 126 3.53 11.25 26.00
C TYR A 126 3.68 12.78 26.07
N MET A 127 4.72 13.28 26.77
CA MET A 127 4.97 14.72 26.88
C MET A 127 5.42 15.31 25.55
N VAL A 128 6.27 14.62 24.80
CA VAL A 128 6.71 15.03 23.46
C VAL A 128 5.52 15.12 22.51
N GLU A 129 4.63 14.13 22.51
CA GLU A 129 3.44 14.10 21.68
C GLU A 129 2.47 15.25 22.01
N ASN A 130 2.23 15.52 23.30
CA ASN A 130 1.38 16.62 23.75
C ASN A 130 1.96 18.00 23.41
N VAL A 131 3.25 18.20 23.59
CA VAL A 131 3.91 19.46 23.21
C VAL A 131 3.88 19.66 21.70
N ALA A 132 4.12 18.61 20.92
CA ALA A 132 3.98 18.67 19.47
C ALA A 132 2.55 19.09 19.06
N ARG A 133 1.52 18.49 19.67
CA ARG A 133 0.12 18.85 19.43
C ARG A 133 -0.17 20.31 19.77
N GLN A 134 0.36 20.81 20.89
CA GLN A 134 0.16 22.22 21.27
C GLN A 134 0.84 23.18 20.31
N VAL A 135 2.08 22.90 19.92
CA VAL A 135 2.85 23.68 18.95
C VAL A 135 2.09 23.75 17.60
N LEU A 136 1.53 22.65 17.16
CA LEU A 136 0.72 22.58 15.93
C LEU A 136 -0.61 23.34 16.06
N LEU A 137 -1.28 23.27 17.22
CA LEU A 137 -2.49 24.06 17.49
C LEU A 137 -2.18 25.55 17.58
N GLU A 138 -1.02 25.97 18.10
CA GLU A 138 -0.58 27.36 18.09
C GLU A 138 -0.33 27.89 16.67
N GLU A 139 0.23 27.03 15.79
CA GLU A 139 0.42 27.36 14.38
C GLU A 139 -0.92 27.54 13.67
N LEU A 140 -1.87 26.61 13.87
CA LEU A 140 -3.21 26.65 13.29
C LEU A 140 -4.02 27.88 13.70
N LYS A 141 -3.93 28.29 14.97
CA LYS A 141 -4.66 29.45 15.50
C LYS A 141 -4.01 30.78 15.14
N GLY A 142 -2.69 30.78 14.95
CA GLY A 142 -1.90 31.99 14.78
C GLY A 142 -1.69 32.42 13.35
N GLN A 143 -2.06 31.59 12.37
CA GLN A 143 -1.76 31.85 10.96
C GLN A 143 -2.98 31.65 10.08
N GLU A 144 -3.13 32.48 9.07
CA GLU A 144 -4.14 32.33 8.01
C GLU A 144 -3.79 31.13 7.10
N HIS A 145 -2.50 30.93 6.82
CA HIS A 145 -1.94 29.81 6.08
C HIS A 145 -0.91 29.07 6.94
N PRO A 146 -1.34 28.19 7.84
CA PRO A 146 -0.44 27.47 8.73
C PRO A 146 0.45 26.52 7.95
N GLN A 147 1.76 26.57 8.23
CA GLN A 147 2.77 25.80 7.52
C GLN A 147 3.68 25.07 8.47
N VAL A 148 3.97 23.81 8.14
CA VAL A 148 4.87 22.96 8.89
C VAL A 148 5.93 22.37 7.97
N SER A 149 7.20 22.53 8.34
CA SER A 149 8.33 21.90 7.65
C SER A 149 8.95 20.84 8.55
N THR A 150 9.18 19.64 8.03
CA THR A 150 9.72 18.54 8.81
C THR A 150 10.60 17.61 7.97
N ASN A 151 11.55 16.93 8.61
CA ASN A 151 12.40 15.94 7.95
C ASN A 151 12.10 14.50 8.35
N MET A 152 11.17 14.26 9.27
CA MET A 152 10.81 12.92 9.70
C MET A 152 9.39 12.88 10.26
N LEU A 153 8.59 11.99 9.69
CA LEU A 153 7.24 11.70 10.16
C LEU A 153 7.07 10.18 10.24
N ASP A 154 6.77 9.70 11.43
CA ASP A 154 6.13 8.40 11.62
C ASP A 154 4.66 8.69 11.95
N GLY A 155 3.78 8.53 10.96
CA GLY A 155 2.36 8.85 11.10
C GLY A 155 1.61 8.01 12.14
N MET A 156 2.28 7.01 12.72
CA MET A 156 1.68 6.09 13.69
C MET A 156 2.07 6.38 15.14
N THR A 157 3.14 7.14 15.38
CA THR A 157 3.68 7.38 16.74
C THR A 157 4.12 8.82 16.94
N GLY A 158 4.11 9.27 18.19
CA GLY A 158 4.71 10.52 18.67
C GLY A 158 4.29 11.76 17.86
N VAL A 159 5.28 12.56 17.47
CA VAL A 159 5.10 13.84 16.75
C VAL A 159 4.37 13.65 15.42
N GLY A 160 4.70 12.60 14.67
CA GLY A 160 4.05 12.30 13.39
C GLY A 160 2.58 11.95 13.55
N ARG A 161 2.21 11.19 14.58
CA ARG A 161 0.82 10.88 14.91
C ARG A 161 0.04 12.14 15.29
N ALA A 162 0.62 13.01 16.10
CA ALA A 162 0.00 14.28 16.47
C ALA A 162 -0.29 15.15 15.25
N LEU A 163 0.67 15.23 14.30
CA LEU A 163 0.51 15.96 13.07
C LEU A 163 -0.58 15.34 12.15
N LEU A 164 -0.53 14.02 11.93
CA LEU A 164 -1.52 13.32 11.09
C LEU A 164 -2.93 13.47 11.65
N GLN A 165 -3.10 13.34 12.96
CA GLN A 165 -4.40 13.48 13.59
C GLN A 165 -4.96 14.91 13.45
N LEU A 166 -4.14 15.94 13.71
CA LEU A 166 -4.56 17.33 13.51
C LEU A 166 -4.85 17.66 12.05
N TYR A 167 -4.09 17.08 11.14
CA TYR A 167 -4.31 17.22 9.70
C TYR A 167 -5.68 16.67 9.29
N LEU A 168 -6.04 15.49 9.80
CA LEU A 168 -7.36 14.89 9.59
C LEU A 168 -8.51 15.71 10.23
N GLU A 169 -8.28 16.28 11.45
CA GLU A 169 -9.27 17.06 12.18
C GLU A 169 -9.56 18.42 11.51
N GLN A 170 -8.55 19.04 10.90
CA GLN A 170 -8.60 20.42 10.40
C GLN A 170 -8.87 20.56 8.89
N ASN A 171 -9.21 19.45 8.21
CA ASN A 171 -9.59 19.47 6.79
C ASN A 171 -8.61 20.24 5.89
N ASP A 172 -7.33 19.84 5.90
CA ASP A 172 -6.30 20.35 4.99
C ASP A 172 -5.87 21.82 5.18
N ARG A 173 -6.18 22.42 6.33
CA ARG A 173 -5.77 23.80 6.61
C ARG A 173 -4.27 23.98 6.82
N ILE A 174 -3.51 22.87 7.04
CA ILE A 174 -2.06 22.90 7.28
C ILE A 174 -1.33 22.51 6.01
N GLU A 175 -0.42 23.33 5.54
CA GLU A 175 0.55 22.95 4.53
C GLU A 175 1.73 22.23 5.19
N ILE A 176 2.01 20.98 4.75
CA ILE A 176 3.09 20.16 5.29
C ILE A 176 4.16 19.96 4.20
N ARG A 177 5.35 20.52 4.42
CA ARG A 177 6.54 20.26 3.60
C ARG A 177 7.40 19.20 4.29
N HIS A 178 7.47 18.02 3.68
CA HIS A 178 8.18 16.88 4.24
C HIS A 178 9.43 16.57 3.43
N LEU A 179 10.60 16.76 4.04
CA LEU A 179 11.91 16.47 3.45
C LEU A 179 12.37 15.08 3.89
N ILE A 180 12.40 14.13 2.98
CA ILE A 180 12.68 12.72 3.24
C ILE A 180 14.11 12.39 2.82
N ARG A 181 14.86 11.79 3.73
CA ARG A 181 16.18 11.28 3.44
C ARG A 181 16.14 9.81 3.06
N PHE A 182 16.61 9.46 1.89
CA PHE A 182 16.79 8.09 1.44
C PHE A 182 18.23 7.63 1.51
N HIS A 183 18.41 6.35 1.82
CA HIS A 183 19.69 5.69 1.80
C HIS A 183 19.99 5.17 0.39
N LYS A 184 21.19 5.43 -0.13
CA LYS A 184 21.71 4.84 -1.38
C LYS A 184 22.18 3.41 -1.12
N SER A 185 21.28 2.48 -0.88
CA SER A 185 21.62 1.05 -0.86
C SER A 185 21.13 0.36 -2.13
N ILE A 186 21.88 -0.63 -2.58
CA ILE A 186 21.44 -1.51 -3.67
C ILE A 186 20.28 -2.37 -3.11
N GLY A 187 19.10 -2.18 -3.66
CA GLY A 187 17.86 -2.73 -3.13
C GLY A 187 17.14 -1.73 -2.24
N SER A 188 15.82 -1.88 -2.10
CA SER A 188 15.03 -0.98 -1.26
C SER A 188 15.35 -1.26 0.21
N HIS A 189 16.09 -0.36 0.82
CA HIS A 189 16.33 -0.41 2.26
C HIS A 189 14.99 -0.33 3.03
N PRO A 190 14.78 -1.11 4.09
CA PRO A 190 13.54 -1.07 4.88
C PRO A 190 13.15 0.35 5.33
N HIS A 191 14.15 1.21 5.60
CA HIS A 191 13.94 2.61 5.92
C HIS A 191 13.27 3.39 4.78
N ASN A 192 13.71 3.21 3.52
CA ASN A 192 13.12 3.91 2.37
C ASN A 192 11.66 3.50 2.16
N LEU A 193 11.36 2.21 2.32
CA LEU A 193 9.98 1.72 2.29
C LEU A 193 9.14 2.27 3.45
N LYS A 194 9.70 2.37 4.67
CA LYS A 194 9.02 2.97 5.81
C LYS A 194 8.61 4.40 5.46
N MET A 195 9.54 5.21 4.97
CA MET A 195 9.27 6.59 4.60
C MET A 195 8.22 6.72 3.49
N LEU A 196 8.23 5.82 2.49
CA LEU A 196 7.18 5.79 1.48
C LEU A 196 5.80 5.54 2.09
N PHE A 197 5.66 4.51 2.92
CA PHE A 197 4.36 4.17 3.52
C PHE A 197 3.86 5.25 4.46
N ASP A 198 4.74 5.91 5.21
CA ASP A 198 4.39 7.04 6.06
C ASP A 198 3.94 8.24 5.20
N ALA A 199 4.64 8.55 4.10
CA ALA A 199 4.22 9.58 3.15
C ALA A 199 2.87 9.27 2.47
N LEU A 200 2.59 8.01 2.16
CA LEU A 200 1.30 7.59 1.59
C LEU A 200 0.14 7.82 2.57
N LEU A 201 0.33 7.60 3.88
CA LEU A 201 -0.69 7.88 4.89
C LEU A 201 -1.12 9.34 4.87
N PHE A 202 -0.18 10.28 4.87
CA PHE A 202 -0.48 11.71 4.75
C PHE A 202 -1.12 12.06 3.41
N SER A 203 -0.63 11.46 2.32
CA SER A 203 -1.16 11.71 0.96
C SER A 203 -2.60 11.23 0.78
N PHE A 204 -3.01 10.16 1.45
CA PHE A 204 -4.38 9.63 1.38
C PHE A 204 -5.34 10.31 2.34
N SER A 205 -4.81 10.96 3.38
CA SER A 205 -5.61 11.62 4.40
C SER A 205 -6.15 12.98 3.95
N SER A 206 -5.58 13.57 2.88
CA SER A 206 -5.92 14.92 2.44
C SER A 206 -5.81 15.06 0.93
N VAL A 207 -6.59 16.02 0.38
CA VAL A 207 -6.58 16.36 -1.05
C VAL A 207 -5.44 17.31 -1.38
N ASP A 208 -5.13 18.29 -0.52
CA ASP A 208 -4.13 19.34 -0.74
C ASP A 208 -3.26 19.56 0.50
N GLY A 209 -2.11 20.24 0.35
CA GLY A 209 -1.31 20.70 1.48
C GLY A 209 -0.20 19.75 1.96
N TYR A 210 0.05 18.60 1.32
CA TYR A 210 1.20 17.75 1.67
C TYR A 210 2.16 17.58 0.50
N ASP A 211 3.40 18.10 0.64
CA ASP A 211 4.49 18.03 -0.36
C ASP A 211 5.66 17.20 0.18
N PRO A 212 5.70 15.88 -0.09
CA PRO A 212 6.84 15.03 0.26
C PRO A 212 7.91 15.09 -0.82
N ARG A 213 9.12 15.52 -0.46
CA ARG A 213 10.29 15.50 -1.33
C ARG A 213 11.40 14.67 -0.74
N PHE A 214 12.21 14.03 -1.58
CA PHE A 214 13.30 13.18 -1.13
C PHE A 214 14.65 13.60 -1.71
N TYR A 215 15.69 13.26 -0.99
CA TYR A 215 17.07 13.31 -1.44
C TYR A 215 17.86 12.11 -0.94
N TYR A 216 18.93 11.78 -1.63
CA TYR A 216 19.79 10.69 -1.21
C TYR A 216 20.95 11.21 -0.39
N GLU A 217 21.23 10.54 0.72
CA GLU A 217 22.44 10.75 1.49
C GLU A 217 23.36 9.53 1.43
N ASN A 218 24.66 9.78 1.24
CA ASN A 218 25.67 8.75 1.38
C ASN A 218 25.93 8.52 2.87
N VAL A 219 25.21 7.58 3.47
CA VAL A 219 25.47 7.16 4.84
C VAL A 219 26.65 6.19 4.81
N SER A 220 27.81 6.61 5.31
CA SER A 220 28.88 5.69 5.63
C SER A 220 28.39 4.72 6.71
N PRO A 221 28.67 3.38 6.60
CA PRO A 221 28.30 2.43 7.64
C PRO A 221 28.82 2.81 9.05
N HIS A 222 29.81 3.69 9.10
CA HIS A 222 30.43 4.20 10.34
C HIS A 222 29.96 5.59 10.75
N SER A 223 29.11 6.26 9.98
CA SER A 223 28.48 7.50 10.40
C SER A 223 27.30 7.19 11.30
N ASN A 224 27.57 6.88 12.57
CA ASN A 224 26.55 7.05 13.59
C ASN A 224 26.09 8.51 13.52
N PRO A 225 24.79 8.80 13.38
CA PRO A 225 24.32 10.15 13.53
C PRO A 225 24.64 10.55 14.98
N SER A 226 25.73 11.31 15.14
CA SER A 226 26.17 11.81 16.45
C SER A 226 25.23 12.88 17.01
N SER A 227 24.12 13.15 16.33
CA SER A 227 23.10 14.09 16.78
C SER A 227 21.99 13.36 17.53
N LEU A 228 21.85 13.69 18.79
CA LEU A 228 20.77 13.18 19.66
C LEU A 228 19.37 13.59 19.12
N PHE A 229 19.28 14.72 18.44
CA PHE A 229 18.08 15.31 17.87
C PHE A 229 18.21 15.41 16.35
N TYR A 230 17.97 14.32 15.69
CA TYR A 230 18.07 14.21 14.24
C TYR A 230 16.79 14.68 13.53
N SER A 231 15.66 14.53 14.19
CA SER A 231 14.35 14.86 13.66
C SER A 231 13.87 16.21 14.17
N TYR A 232 13.21 16.96 13.31
CA TYR A 232 12.66 18.27 13.66
C TYR A 232 11.34 18.56 12.95
N LEU A 233 10.57 19.44 13.62
CA LEU A 233 9.37 20.06 13.11
C LEU A 233 9.50 21.57 13.27
N ILE A 234 9.38 22.31 12.19
CA ILE A 234 9.49 23.77 12.13
C ILE A 234 8.12 24.37 11.89
N THR A 235 7.75 25.32 12.73
CA THR A 235 6.58 26.19 12.54
C THR A 235 7.01 27.64 12.38
N THR A 236 6.07 28.55 12.16
CA THR A 236 6.37 29.99 12.11
C THR A 236 6.92 30.55 13.44
N LYS A 237 6.67 29.86 14.56
CA LYS A 237 6.99 30.34 15.91
C LYS A 237 8.13 29.59 16.59
N CYS A 238 8.40 28.36 16.24
CA CYS A 238 9.40 27.53 16.94
C CYS A 238 9.92 26.38 16.08
N VAL A 239 10.95 25.72 16.62
CA VAL A 239 11.44 24.42 16.15
C VAL A 239 11.29 23.42 17.29
N LEU A 240 10.68 22.28 17.03
CA LEU A 240 10.67 21.13 17.92
C LEU A 240 11.64 20.09 17.37
N CYS A 241 12.78 19.91 18.02
CA CYS A 241 13.75 18.87 17.72
C CYS A 241 13.46 17.65 18.59
N PHE A 242 13.46 16.43 18.07
CA PHE A 242 13.10 15.24 18.81
C PHE A 242 13.97 14.03 18.47
N SER A 243 14.12 13.13 19.45
CA SER A 243 14.82 11.86 19.27
C SER A 243 14.01 10.89 18.42
N GLU A 244 14.67 9.92 17.80
CA GLU A 244 14.03 8.89 16.94
C GLU A 244 12.90 8.15 17.67
N GLU A 245 13.08 7.87 18.96
CA GLU A 245 12.08 7.18 19.79
C GLU A 245 10.99 8.12 20.36
N ASN A 246 11.01 9.42 20.04
CA ASN A 246 10.12 10.44 20.61
C ASN A 246 10.15 10.54 22.16
N LYS A 247 11.20 10.05 22.82
CA LYS A 247 11.34 10.08 24.28
C LYS A 247 11.94 11.38 24.82
N LEU A 248 12.66 12.08 23.95
CA LEU A 248 13.30 13.35 24.26
C LEU A 248 12.99 14.36 23.15
N ALA A 249 12.71 15.60 23.54
CA ALA A 249 12.60 16.70 22.60
C ALA A 249 13.14 17.99 23.19
N THR A 250 13.50 18.92 22.31
CA THR A 250 13.87 20.30 22.66
C THR A 250 12.99 21.24 21.86
N LEU A 251 12.21 22.04 22.55
CA LEU A 251 11.44 23.13 21.96
C LEU A 251 12.28 24.40 21.96
N ILE A 252 12.48 25.01 20.80
CA ILE A 252 13.31 26.18 20.58
C ILE A 252 12.43 27.29 20.01
N ARG A 253 12.29 28.39 20.76
CA ARG A 253 11.51 29.58 20.34
C ARG A 253 12.44 30.76 19.99
N GLU A 254 13.75 30.58 20.12
CA GLU A 254 14.72 31.58 19.71
C GLU A 254 14.66 31.88 18.23
N PRO A 255 14.35 33.14 17.82
CA PRO A 255 14.09 33.45 16.40
C PRO A 255 15.31 33.21 15.48
N GLU A 256 16.51 33.50 15.95
CA GLU A 256 17.73 33.33 15.16
C GLU A 256 17.99 31.84 14.88
N ILE A 257 17.84 30.99 15.88
CA ILE A 257 18.00 29.54 15.73
C ILE A 257 16.91 28.99 14.79
N ARG A 258 15.65 29.40 14.99
CA ARG A 258 14.54 29.01 14.12
C ARG A 258 14.82 29.37 12.65
N MET A 259 15.29 30.61 12.38
CA MET A 259 15.65 31.04 11.03
C MET A 259 16.77 30.20 10.42
N CYS A 260 17.77 29.79 11.19
CA CYS A 260 18.83 28.89 10.72
C CYS A 260 18.25 27.52 10.26
N TYR A 261 17.34 26.94 11.05
CA TYR A 261 16.67 25.69 10.66
C TYR A 261 15.84 25.85 9.41
N GLU A 262 15.04 26.92 9.32
CA GLU A 262 14.19 27.20 8.15
C GLU A 262 15.05 27.42 6.89
N GLN A 263 16.10 28.22 6.95
CA GLN A 263 17.01 28.45 5.81
C GLN A 263 17.65 27.14 5.33
N ARG A 264 18.13 26.32 6.26
CA ARG A 264 18.73 25.02 5.93
C ARG A 264 17.72 24.07 5.30
N PHE A 265 16.50 24.01 5.85
CA PHE A 265 15.42 23.24 5.29
C PHE A 265 15.10 23.69 3.87
N GLN A 266 14.88 24.98 3.64
CA GLN A 266 14.53 25.54 2.33
C GLN A 266 15.60 25.25 1.27
N GLN A 267 16.88 25.42 1.62
CA GLN A 267 18.00 25.11 0.71
C GLN A 267 17.99 23.65 0.26
N THR A 268 17.73 22.73 1.19
CA THR A 268 17.69 21.29 0.86
C THR A 268 16.40 20.92 0.12
N PHE A 269 15.26 21.46 0.56
CA PHE A 269 13.95 21.18 0.00
C PHE A 269 13.82 21.67 -1.46
N ALA A 270 14.38 22.82 -1.78
CA ALA A 270 14.39 23.36 -3.14
C ALA A 270 15.13 22.45 -4.14
N ASN A 271 16.15 21.72 -3.68
CA ASN A 271 16.94 20.80 -4.49
C ASN A 271 16.47 19.33 -4.40
N ALA A 272 15.49 19.03 -3.55
CA ALA A 272 14.95 17.69 -3.37
C ALA A 272 13.92 17.36 -4.45
N GLU A 273 13.86 16.08 -4.84
CA GLU A 273 12.92 15.60 -5.85
C GLU A 273 11.55 15.26 -5.23
N PRO A 274 10.42 15.53 -5.91
CA PRO A 274 9.11 15.08 -5.46
C PRO A 274 9.07 13.55 -5.33
N LEU A 275 8.66 13.04 -4.16
CA LEU A 275 8.49 11.59 -3.94
C LEU A 275 7.24 11.07 -4.64
N LEU A 276 6.15 11.82 -4.57
CA LEU A 276 4.85 11.46 -5.08
C LEU A 276 4.37 12.54 -6.06
N GLN A 277 3.75 12.11 -7.15
CA GLN A 277 2.94 12.97 -8.00
C GLN A 277 1.48 12.64 -7.70
N ARG A 278 0.70 13.65 -7.33
CA ARG A 278 -0.73 13.51 -7.01
C ARG A 278 -1.59 14.00 -8.17
N ALA A 279 -2.76 13.40 -8.31
CA ALA A 279 -3.85 13.93 -9.12
C ALA A 279 -4.90 14.54 -8.16
N VAL A 280 -5.17 15.83 -8.31
CA VAL A 280 -6.09 16.59 -7.45
C VAL A 280 -7.50 16.71 -8.04
N SER A 281 -7.68 16.33 -9.30
CA SER A 281 -8.95 16.32 -10.00
C SER A 281 -9.20 14.99 -10.71
N LEU A 282 -10.45 14.71 -11.06
CA LEU A 282 -10.81 13.52 -11.84
C LEU A 282 -10.13 13.53 -13.22
N GLU A 283 -10.00 14.68 -13.85
CA GLU A 283 -9.33 14.81 -15.13
C GLU A 283 -7.83 14.48 -15.01
N GLU A 284 -7.15 15.00 -13.98
CA GLU A 284 -5.77 14.66 -13.70
C GLU A 284 -5.59 13.17 -13.36
N ALA A 285 -6.55 12.56 -12.66
CA ALA A 285 -6.55 11.14 -12.38
C ALA A 285 -6.61 10.31 -13.67
N TYR A 286 -7.46 10.69 -14.62
CA TYR A 286 -7.53 10.03 -15.93
C TYR A 286 -6.25 10.25 -16.74
N GLN A 287 -5.71 11.47 -16.78
CA GLN A 287 -4.45 11.78 -17.46
C GLN A 287 -3.27 10.99 -16.86
N MET A 288 -3.22 10.88 -15.53
CA MET A 288 -2.22 10.07 -14.82
C MET A 288 -2.34 8.59 -15.20
N GLY A 289 -3.56 8.03 -15.18
CA GLY A 289 -3.83 6.67 -15.61
C GLY A 289 -3.44 6.43 -17.07
N GLU A 290 -3.86 7.29 -17.99
CA GLU A 290 -3.49 7.19 -19.40
C GLU A 290 -1.97 7.28 -19.62
N SER A 291 -1.30 8.20 -18.93
CA SER A 291 0.17 8.32 -18.98
C SER A 291 0.87 7.05 -18.45
N PHE A 292 0.29 6.43 -17.42
CA PHE A 292 0.78 5.18 -16.87
C PHE A 292 0.66 4.04 -17.89
N TYR A 293 -0.49 3.90 -18.55
CA TYR A 293 -0.75 2.82 -19.49
C TYR A 293 -0.19 3.09 -20.89
N ARG A 294 0.02 4.34 -21.27
CA ARG A 294 0.62 4.68 -22.58
C ARG A 294 2.03 4.12 -22.71
N GLY A 295 2.24 3.27 -23.71
CA GLY A 295 3.52 2.71 -24.09
C GLY A 295 3.58 2.40 -25.57
N LYS A 296 4.79 2.18 -26.14
CA LYS A 296 4.97 1.79 -27.53
C LYS A 296 4.44 0.39 -27.84
N ARG A 297 4.21 -0.44 -26.81
CA ARG A 297 3.65 -1.80 -26.90
C ARG A 297 2.78 -2.05 -25.70
N ALA A 298 1.70 -2.83 -25.89
CA ALA A 298 0.88 -3.35 -24.79
C ALA A 298 1.74 -4.25 -23.88
N ARG A 299 1.59 -4.09 -22.55
CA ARG A 299 2.45 -4.72 -21.52
C ARG A 299 1.63 -5.47 -20.50
N ASP A 300 2.30 -6.35 -19.77
CA ASP A 300 1.70 -7.02 -18.64
C ASP A 300 1.58 -6.04 -17.46
N GLN A 301 0.41 -6.06 -16.82
CA GLN A 301 0.06 -5.21 -15.71
C GLN A 301 -0.25 -6.04 -14.48
N PHE A 302 0.18 -5.55 -13.32
CA PHE A 302 -0.13 -6.12 -12.01
C PHE A 302 -1.03 -5.17 -11.25
N VAL A 303 -2.19 -5.65 -10.85
CA VAL A 303 -3.20 -4.88 -10.12
C VAL A 303 -3.55 -5.62 -8.85
N ALA A 304 -3.28 -5.02 -7.67
CA ALA A 304 -3.80 -5.48 -6.40
C ALA A 304 -4.82 -4.48 -5.88
N SER A 305 -6.05 -4.92 -5.62
CA SER A 305 -7.15 -4.03 -5.25
C SER A 305 -8.02 -4.61 -4.15
N GLY A 306 -8.42 -3.78 -3.17
CA GLY A 306 -9.48 -4.11 -2.25
C GLY A 306 -10.88 -4.00 -2.89
N GLY A 307 -11.01 -3.15 -3.93
CA GLY A 307 -12.23 -2.98 -4.73
C GLY A 307 -12.27 -3.83 -5.99
N PHE A 308 -13.20 -3.52 -6.89
CA PHE A 308 -13.39 -4.26 -8.14
C PHE A 308 -12.19 -4.07 -9.08
N PRO A 309 -11.45 -5.13 -9.41
CA PRO A 309 -10.28 -5.03 -10.27
C PRO A 309 -10.69 -4.95 -11.74
N CYS A 310 -9.92 -4.20 -12.52
CA CYS A 310 -9.99 -4.23 -13.98
C CYS A 310 -11.38 -3.92 -14.57
N LEU A 311 -12.21 -3.10 -13.90
CA LEU A 311 -13.54 -2.73 -14.41
C LEU A 311 -13.44 -2.18 -15.86
N ALA A 312 -12.40 -1.41 -16.16
CA ALA A 312 -12.14 -0.87 -17.48
C ALA A 312 -12.03 -1.93 -18.59
N LEU A 313 -11.60 -3.17 -18.26
CA LEU A 313 -11.53 -4.28 -19.22
C LEU A 313 -12.85 -5.06 -19.35
N CYS A 314 -13.71 -4.97 -18.33
CA CYS A 314 -14.91 -5.80 -18.20
C CYS A 314 -16.21 -5.05 -18.50
N CYS A 315 -16.21 -3.71 -18.38
CA CYS A 315 -17.41 -2.88 -18.54
C CYS A 315 -17.43 -2.25 -19.93
N PRO A 316 -18.33 -2.67 -20.81
CA PRO A 316 -18.48 -2.05 -22.13
C PRO A 316 -19.07 -0.63 -21.98
N PRO A 317 -18.79 0.27 -22.95
CA PRO A 317 -19.24 1.67 -22.90
C PRO A 317 -20.76 1.82 -22.73
N GLU A 318 -21.55 0.94 -23.32
CA GLU A 318 -23.02 0.98 -23.25
C GLU A 318 -23.53 0.88 -21.81
N LEU A 319 -22.86 0.07 -20.97
CA LEU A 319 -23.21 -0.06 -19.55
C LEU A 319 -22.80 1.18 -18.74
N LEU A 320 -21.71 1.87 -19.11
CA LEU A 320 -21.37 3.15 -18.51
C LEU A 320 -22.39 4.24 -18.84
N TYR A 321 -22.86 4.27 -20.10
CA TYR A 321 -23.92 5.19 -20.49
C TYR A 321 -25.25 4.88 -19.79
N SER A 322 -25.62 3.62 -19.61
CA SER A 322 -26.84 3.23 -18.88
C SER A 322 -26.77 3.56 -17.39
N ALA A 323 -25.57 3.49 -16.81
CA ALA A 323 -25.34 3.82 -15.41
C ALA A 323 -25.16 5.32 -15.13
N ARG A 324 -25.25 6.22 -16.13
CA ARG A 324 -25.14 7.67 -15.89
C ARG A 324 -26.24 8.17 -14.93
N ARG A 325 -25.88 9.14 -14.09
CA ARG A 325 -26.78 9.63 -13.05
C ARG A 325 -27.96 10.42 -13.60
N ASP A 326 -27.71 11.27 -14.59
CA ASP A 326 -28.71 12.11 -15.24
C ASP A 326 -28.25 12.50 -16.66
N GLU A 327 -29.05 13.30 -17.36
CA GLU A 327 -28.80 13.75 -18.75
C GLU A 327 -28.11 15.12 -18.82
N SER A 328 -27.61 15.65 -17.69
CA SER A 328 -26.93 16.94 -17.67
C SER A 328 -25.64 16.89 -18.52
N THR A 329 -25.29 18.04 -19.12
CA THR A 329 -24.08 18.15 -19.95
C THR A 329 -22.83 17.77 -19.15
N GLY A 330 -22.76 18.14 -17.87
CA GLY A 330 -21.62 17.81 -17.01
C GLY A 330 -21.47 16.29 -16.80
N VAL A 331 -22.54 15.58 -16.48
CA VAL A 331 -22.53 14.12 -16.32
C VAL A 331 -22.18 13.44 -17.64
N ARG A 332 -22.78 13.87 -18.76
CA ARG A 332 -22.49 13.32 -20.10
C ARG A 332 -21.00 13.44 -20.45
N THR A 333 -20.40 14.62 -20.24
CA THR A 333 -18.98 14.86 -20.49
C THR A 333 -18.10 13.92 -19.69
N ILE A 334 -18.40 13.70 -18.40
CA ILE A 334 -17.61 12.79 -17.56
C ILE A 334 -17.78 11.34 -18.01
N VAL A 335 -18.99 10.90 -18.36
CA VAL A 335 -19.22 9.54 -18.89
C VAL A 335 -18.42 9.31 -20.17
N GLU A 336 -18.49 10.23 -21.14
CA GLU A 336 -17.70 10.17 -22.38
C GLU A 336 -16.19 10.13 -22.09
N ARG A 337 -15.72 10.90 -21.12
CA ARG A 337 -14.32 10.91 -20.71
C ARG A 337 -13.91 9.59 -20.07
N THR A 338 -14.79 8.99 -19.25
CA THR A 338 -14.58 7.67 -18.64
C THR A 338 -14.53 6.58 -19.70
N CYS A 339 -15.42 6.60 -20.69
CA CYS A 339 -15.41 5.64 -21.80
C CYS A 339 -14.08 5.71 -22.58
N ARG A 340 -13.65 6.91 -22.95
CA ARG A 340 -12.33 7.10 -23.63
C ARG A 340 -11.15 6.62 -22.78
N HIS A 341 -11.21 6.84 -21.48
CA HIS A 341 -10.20 6.34 -20.55
C HIS A 341 -10.18 4.80 -20.54
N PHE A 342 -11.34 4.15 -20.45
CA PHE A 342 -11.45 2.69 -20.46
C PHE A 342 -10.96 2.07 -21.79
N GLU A 343 -11.31 2.67 -22.91
CA GLU A 343 -10.81 2.27 -24.23
C GLU A 343 -9.28 2.37 -24.32
N CYS A 344 -8.71 3.46 -23.82
CA CYS A 344 -7.25 3.64 -23.77
C CYS A 344 -6.57 2.53 -22.93
N LEU A 345 -7.14 2.17 -21.79
CA LEU A 345 -6.64 1.10 -20.93
C LEU A 345 -6.75 -0.27 -21.63
N GLU A 346 -7.90 -0.55 -22.24
CA GLU A 346 -8.14 -1.81 -22.94
C GLU A 346 -7.15 -2.06 -24.07
N GLN A 347 -6.80 -1.02 -24.82
CA GLN A 347 -5.82 -1.09 -25.91
C GLN A 347 -4.38 -1.21 -25.42
N SER A 348 -4.07 -0.68 -24.25
CA SER A 348 -2.72 -0.59 -23.70
C SER A 348 -2.29 -1.82 -22.88
N ILE A 349 -3.24 -2.59 -22.39
CA ILE A 349 -2.99 -3.76 -21.54
C ILE A 349 -2.94 -5.03 -22.39
N LYS A 350 -1.81 -5.75 -22.35
CA LYS A 350 -1.64 -7.05 -22.98
C LYS A 350 -2.25 -8.15 -22.12
N THR A 351 -1.76 -8.27 -20.88
CA THR A 351 -2.24 -9.20 -19.87
C THR A 351 -2.36 -8.45 -18.55
N CYS A 352 -3.46 -8.66 -17.84
CA CYS A 352 -3.65 -8.13 -16.49
C CYS A 352 -3.58 -9.27 -15.48
N VAL A 353 -2.62 -9.18 -14.54
CA VAL A 353 -2.57 -10.04 -13.34
C VAL A 353 -3.35 -9.31 -12.25
N ALA A 354 -4.61 -9.70 -12.06
CA ALA A 354 -5.53 -9.08 -11.12
C ALA A 354 -5.56 -9.86 -9.81
N MET A 355 -5.32 -9.19 -8.72
CA MET A 355 -5.35 -9.72 -7.36
C MET A 355 -6.35 -8.92 -6.55
N THR A 356 -7.40 -9.57 -6.01
CA THR A 356 -8.44 -8.86 -5.28
C THR A 356 -9.05 -9.72 -4.18
N THR A 357 -9.92 -9.14 -3.36
CA THR A 357 -10.63 -9.85 -2.30
C THR A 357 -11.89 -10.54 -2.84
N VAL A 358 -12.33 -11.61 -2.15
CA VAL A 358 -13.63 -12.25 -2.46
C VAL A 358 -14.77 -11.26 -2.21
N ASP A 359 -14.64 -10.46 -1.15
CA ASP A 359 -15.66 -9.51 -0.71
C ASP A 359 -15.96 -8.43 -1.73
N CYS A 360 -14.98 -8.04 -2.57
CA CYS A 360 -15.21 -7.03 -3.60
C CYS A 360 -16.26 -7.47 -4.62
N PHE A 361 -16.26 -8.74 -5.03
CA PHE A 361 -17.27 -9.27 -5.96
C PHE A 361 -18.64 -9.42 -5.30
N SER A 362 -18.66 -9.87 -4.04
CA SER A 362 -19.89 -9.96 -3.24
C SER A 362 -20.52 -8.59 -3.05
N GLN A 363 -19.72 -7.56 -2.73
CA GLN A 363 -20.19 -6.17 -2.60
C GLN A 363 -20.66 -5.61 -3.96
N PHE A 364 -19.94 -5.85 -5.04
CA PHE A 364 -20.35 -5.42 -6.37
C PHE A 364 -21.66 -6.06 -6.78
N LEU A 365 -21.84 -7.37 -6.60
CA LEU A 365 -23.09 -8.09 -6.86
C LEU A 365 -24.24 -7.52 -6.00
N LYS A 366 -24.00 -7.22 -4.74
CA LYS A 366 -25.00 -6.66 -3.82
C LYS A 366 -25.38 -5.22 -4.15
N THR A 367 -24.41 -4.36 -4.39
CA THR A 367 -24.60 -2.91 -4.47
C THR A 367 -24.64 -2.34 -5.88
N GLY A 368 -23.98 -3.00 -6.84
CA GLY A 368 -23.77 -2.48 -8.20
C GLY A 368 -22.81 -1.30 -8.28
N ARG A 369 -22.07 -1.01 -7.21
CA ARG A 369 -21.15 0.11 -7.14
C ARG A 369 -19.71 -0.35 -7.36
N SER A 370 -18.90 0.54 -7.93
CA SER A 370 -17.45 0.35 -8.06
C SER A 370 -16.76 1.65 -7.63
N ASP A 371 -15.74 1.52 -6.80
CA ASP A 371 -14.95 2.67 -6.31
C ASP A 371 -14.29 3.47 -7.43
N SER A 372 -14.05 2.86 -8.60
CA SER A 372 -13.51 3.54 -9.77
C SER A 372 -14.50 4.45 -10.51
N LEU A 373 -15.79 4.39 -10.17
CA LEU A 373 -16.85 5.21 -10.77
C LEU A 373 -17.46 6.15 -9.71
N PRO A 374 -17.21 7.47 -9.77
CA PRO A 374 -17.70 8.40 -8.77
C PRO A 374 -19.23 8.46 -8.72
N GLU A 375 -19.81 8.30 -7.53
CA GLU A 375 -21.26 8.25 -7.28
C GLU A 375 -22.00 9.52 -7.72
N GLN A 376 -21.32 10.65 -7.79
CA GLN A 376 -21.89 11.91 -8.25
C GLN A 376 -22.22 11.90 -9.76
N TYR A 377 -21.62 10.99 -10.53
CA TYR A 377 -21.83 10.89 -11.98
C TYR A 377 -22.46 9.57 -12.40
N PHE A 378 -22.34 8.52 -11.59
CA PHE A 378 -22.80 7.17 -11.91
C PHE A 378 -23.79 6.63 -10.88
N ARG A 379 -24.86 5.99 -11.35
CA ARG A 379 -25.76 5.17 -10.55
C ARG A 379 -25.17 3.78 -10.35
N PRO A 380 -25.64 3.02 -9.36
CA PRO A 380 -25.36 1.59 -9.29
C PRO A 380 -25.80 0.88 -10.57
N PHE A 381 -24.97 -0.07 -11.04
CA PHE A 381 -25.38 -0.95 -12.15
C PHE A 381 -26.62 -1.77 -11.80
N ALA A 382 -27.51 -1.98 -12.76
CA ALA A 382 -28.62 -2.90 -12.61
C ALA A 382 -28.13 -4.33 -12.38
N HIS A 383 -28.96 -5.19 -11.79
CA HIS A 383 -28.53 -6.55 -11.47
C HIS A 383 -28.07 -7.34 -12.69
N SER A 384 -28.83 -7.27 -13.80
CA SER A 384 -28.45 -7.87 -15.09
C SER A 384 -27.09 -7.40 -15.61
N ASP A 385 -26.80 -6.10 -15.43
CA ASP A 385 -25.53 -5.51 -15.90
C ASP A 385 -24.36 -6.02 -15.06
N ARG A 386 -24.53 -6.16 -13.73
CA ARG A 386 -23.51 -6.76 -12.83
C ARG A 386 -23.12 -8.16 -13.28
N ILE A 387 -24.14 -8.99 -13.57
CA ILE A 387 -23.93 -10.35 -14.05
C ILE A 387 -23.23 -10.34 -15.42
N SER A 388 -23.63 -9.45 -16.34
CA SER A 388 -22.99 -9.29 -17.64
C SER A 388 -21.50 -8.92 -17.53
N ILE A 389 -21.17 -7.94 -16.67
CA ILE A 389 -19.78 -7.53 -16.39
C ILE A 389 -18.96 -8.70 -15.85
N LEU A 390 -19.48 -9.47 -14.89
CA LEU A 390 -18.75 -10.61 -14.33
C LEU A 390 -18.63 -11.78 -15.32
N LYS A 391 -19.62 -12.02 -16.15
CA LYS A 391 -19.50 -13.02 -17.24
C LYS A 391 -18.43 -12.61 -18.27
N ARG A 392 -18.33 -11.30 -18.60
CA ARG A 392 -17.24 -10.81 -19.44
C ARG A 392 -15.88 -10.97 -18.76
N LEU A 393 -15.79 -10.71 -17.47
CA LEU A 393 -14.57 -10.99 -16.69
C LEU A 393 -14.15 -12.46 -16.79
N LEU A 394 -15.09 -13.40 -16.63
CA LEU A 394 -14.82 -14.84 -16.81
C LEU A 394 -14.31 -15.17 -18.22
N SER A 395 -14.89 -14.57 -19.26
CA SER A 395 -14.43 -14.75 -20.64
C SER A 395 -12.99 -14.25 -20.82
N LEU A 396 -12.63 -13.11 -20.23
CA LEU A 396 -11.27 -12.57 -20.26
C LEU A 396 -10.27 -13.44 -19.49
N ILE A 397 -10.70 -14.11 -18.42
CA ILE A 397 -9.89 -15.10 -17.71
C ILE A 397 -9.64 -16.33 -18.59
N GLN A 398 -10.68 -16.85 -19.26
CA GLN A 398 -10.57 -18.02 -20.14
C GLN A 398 -9.67 -17.78 -21.35
N THR A 399 -9.71 -16.57 -21.90
CA THR A 399 -8.82 -16.16 -23.02
C THR A 399 -7.39 -15.83 -22.56
N GLY A 400 -7.12 -15.86 -21.25
CA GLY A 400 -5.81 -15.55 -20.67
C GLY A 400 -5.45 -14.07 -20.67
N ARG A 401 -6.37 -13.19 -21.04
CA ARG A 401 -6.16 -11.74 -20.99
C ARG A 401 -6.15 -11.20 -19.56
N ILE A 402 -6.88 -11.85 -18.65
CA ILE A 402 -6.84 -11.61 -17.21
C ILE A 402 -6.42 -12.89 -16.50
N LYS A 403 -5.46 -12.80 -15.62
CA LYS A 403 -5.09 -13.84 -14.64
C LYS A 403 -5.61 -13.39 -13.29
N LEU A 404 -6.72 -13.96 -12.84
CA LEU A 404 -7.35 -13.60 -11.56
C LEU A 404 -6.81 -14.46 -10.43
N TYR A 405 -6.45 -13.80 -9.33
CA TYR A 405 -6.10 -14.41 -8.05
C TYR A 405 -6.88 -13.74 -6.93
N LEU A 406 -7.58 -14.52 -6.12
CA LEU A 406 -8.29 -14.00 -4.96
C LEU A 406 -7.41 -14.08 -3.72
N MET A 407 -7.42 -13.03 -2.91
CA MET A 407 -6.70 -12.96 -1.65
C MET A 407 -7.35 -13.89 -0.62
N ASN A 408 -6.53 -14.70 0.05
CA ASN A 408 -7.01 -15.54 1.14
C ASN A 408 -7.07 -14.70 2.43
N PRO A 409 -8.25 -14.36 2.96
CA PRO A 409 -8.40 -13.44 4.09
C PRO A 409 -7.77 -13.95 5.38
N ALA A 410 -7.58 -15.28 5.52
CA ALA A 410 -6.87 -15.86 6.65
C ALA A 410 -5.35 -15.64 6.61
N ARG A 411 -4.78 -15.24 5.46
CA ARG A 411 -3.33 -15.11 5.25
C ARG A 411 -2.90 -13.69 4.91
N PHE A 412 -3.75 -12.93 4.24
CA PHE A 412 -3.43 -11.57 3.79
C PHE A 412 -4.70 -10.71 3.71
N ARG A 413 -4.72 -9.62 4.47
CA ARG A 413 -5.78 -8.61 4.47
C ARG A 413 -5.30 -7.38 3.71
N PHE A 414 -5.68 -7.29 2.45
CA PHE A 414 -5.38 -6.11 1.63
C PHE A 414 -6.31 -4.94 2.00
N PRO A 415 -5.86 -3.68 1.93
CA PRO A 415 -6.69 -2.51 2.25
C PRO A 415 -7.93 -2.42 1.33
N ASP A 416 -9.12 -2.27 1.91
CA ASP A 416 -10.39 -2.33 1.20
C ASP A 416 -10.56 -1.23 0.14
N ARG A 417 -9.98 -0.04 0.37
CA ARG A 417 -10.14 1.14 -0.47
C ARG A 417 -8.86 1.57 -1.16
N VAL A 418 -7.95 0.66 -1.34
CA VAL A 418 -6.67 0.90 -2.01
C VAL A 418 -6.57 0.01 -3.24
N SER A 419 -6.04 0.56 -4.32
CA SER A 419 -5.68 -0.20 -5.50
C SER A 419 -4.26 0.18 -5.93
N ILE A 420 -3.39 -0.81 -6.11
CA ILE A 420 -2.00 -0.62 -6.52
C ILE A 420 -1.83 -1.19 -7.92
N HIS A 421 -1.44 -0.34 -8.85
CA HIS A 421 -1.15 -0.71 -10.23
C HIS A 421 0.34 -0.58 -10.50
N ALA A 422 0.96 -1.65 -10.94
CA ALA A 422 2.36 -1.65 -11.35
C ALA A 422 2.53 -2.30 -12.73
N SER A 423 3.50 -1.85 -13.50
CA SER A 423 3.79 -2.35 -14.84
C SER A 423 5.25 -2.77 -14.97
N GLU A 424 5.53 -3.65 -15.92
CA GLU A 424 6.89 -4.13 -16.20
C GLU A 424 7.89 -3.02 -16.57
N ASP A 425 7.43 -1.84 -17.01
CA ASP A 425 8.27 -0.67 -17.22
C ASP A 425 8.52 0.16 -15.95
N GLU A 426 8.37 -0.49 -14.82
CA GLU A 426 8.67 0.08 -13.49
C GLU A 426 7.84 1.32 -13.14
N LYS A 427 6.65 1.47 -13.70
CA LYS A 427 5.69 2.49 -13.26
C LYS A 427 4.83 1.94 -12.11
N CYS A 428 4.42 2.81 -11.21
CA CYS A 428 3.55 2.44 -10.09
C CYS A 428 2.60 3.59 -9.76
N ILE A 429 1.29 3.30 -9.77
CA ILE A 429 0.25 4.21 -9.29
C ILE A 429 -0.51 3.52 -8.16
N ILE A 430 -0.84 4.29 -7.15
CA ILE A 430 -1.70 3.86 -6.05
C ILE A 430 -2.93 4.76 -6.05
N TYR A 431 -4.07 4.13 -6.08
CA TYR A 431 -5.38 4.75 -5.93
C TYR A 431 -5.87 4.50 -4.51
N ALA A 432 -6.17 5.56 -3.78
CA ALA A 432 -6.88 5.48 -2.51
C ALA A 432 -8.24 6.14 -2.67
N TYR A 433 -9.29 5.39 -2.42
CA TYR A 433 -10.67 5.88 -2.59
C TYR A 433 -11.18 6.52 -1.30
N PRO A 434 -12.03 7.58 -1.39
CA PRO A 434 -12.52 8.30 -0.23
C PRO A 434 -13.22 7.39 0.78
N PHE A 435 -12.99 7.66 2.08
CA PHE A 435 -13.70 7.04 3.18
C PHE A 435 -14.67 8.07 3.78
N ASN A 436 -15.97 7.76 3.84
CA ASN A 436 -17.02 8.68 4.30
C ASN A 436 -16.98 10.07 3.62
N GLY A 437 -16.63 10.11 2.33
CA GLY A 437 -16.54 11.36 1.57
C GLY A 437 -15.30 12.20 1.86
N ARG A 438 -14.35 11.70 2.66
CA ARG A 438 -13.10 12.39 3.02
C ARG A 438 -11.89 11.60 2.56
N GLY A 439 -10.80 12.32 2.28
CA GLY A 439 -9.55 11.74 1.81
C GLY A 439 -9.67 11.15 0.41
N GLY A 440 -8.74 10.29 0.09
CA GLY A 440 -8.60 9.70 -1.23
C GLY A 440 -7.64 10.51 -2.09
N ALA A 441 -6.77 9.80 -2.79
CA ALA A 441 -5.84 10.41 -3.71
C ALA A 441 -5.36 9.37 -4.73
N ASN A 442 -5.07 9.83 -5.93
CA ASN A 442 -4.36 9.05 -6.92
C ASN A 442 -2.92 9.53 -6.93
N VAL A 443 -1.99 8.67 -6.59
CA VAL A 443 -0.58 9.01 -6.46
C VAL A 443 0.30 8.12 -7.33
N GLN A 444 1.25 8.73 -8.03
CA GLN A 444 2.30 8.03 -8.74
C GLN A 444 3.61 8.15 -7.95
N ILE A 445 4.25 7.01 -7.67
CA ILE A 445 5.55 6.97 -7.01
C ILE A 445 6.63 7.40 -8.01
N ARG A 446 7.44 8.40 -7.66
CA ARG A 446 8.50 8.95 -8.54
C ARG A 446 9.83 8.21 -8.36
N GLU A 447 10.15 7.77 -7.16
CA GLU A 447 11.41 7.12 -6.85
C GLU A 447 11.47 5.68 -7.41
N LYS A 448 12.57 5.37 -8.14
CA LYS A 448 12.70 4.15 -8.94
C LYS A 448 12.76 2.86 -8.11
N THR A 449 13.57 2.85 -7.05
CA THR A 449 13.80 1.61 -6.27
C THR A 449 12.56 1.20 -5.49
N LEU A 450 11.75 2.17 -5.07
CA LEU A 450 10.46 1.93 -4.42
C LEU A 450 9.43 1.35 -5.40
N ARG A 451 9.39 1.85 -6.65
CA ARG A 451 8.54 1.26 -7.70
C ARG A 451 8.92 -0.18 -7.99
N GLN A 452 10.23 -0.46 -8.09
CA GLN A 452 10.76 -1.82 -8.28
C GLN A 452 10.37 -2.74 -7.11
N ALA A 453 10.43 -2.24 -5.87
CA ALA A 453 10.03 -2.99 -4.69
C ALA A 453 8.54 -3.36 -4.71
N ILE A 454 7.67 -2.39 -5.03
CA ILE A 454 6.23 -2.64 -5.14
C ILE A 454 5.92 -3.61 -6.30
N LEU A 455 6.54 -3.42 -7.47
CA LEU A 455 6.41 -4.36 -8.59
C LEU A 455 6.89 -5.76 -8.21
N GLY A 456 8.04 -5.87 -7.54
CA GLY A 456 8.57 -7.14 -7.05
C GLY A 456 7.67 -7.82 -6.01
N PHE A 457 6.99 -7.04 -5.17
CA PHE A 457 5.97 -7.55 -4.26
C PHE A 457 4.76 -8.09 -5.03
N LEU A 458 4.15 -7.30 -5.92
CA LEU A 458 2.95 -7.69 -6.66
C LEU A 458 3.20 -8.89 -7.59
N SER A 459 4.32 -8.89 -8.33
CA SER A 459 4.67 -10.00 -9.22
C SER A 459 4.95 -11.32 -8.47
N GLY A 460 5.37 -11.23 -7.20
CA GLY A 460 5.61 -12.39 -6.35
C GLY A 460 4.39 -12.92 -5.61
N LEU A 461 3.30 -12.16 -5.51
CA LEU A 461 2.09 -12.57 -4.78
C LEU A 461 1.45 -13.86 -5.30
N PRO A 462 1.30 -14.12 -6.62
CA PRO A 462 0.69 -15.35 -7.13
C PRO A 462 1.37 -16.64 -6.64
N GLU A 463 2.67 -16.59 -6.36
CA GLU A 463 3.46 -17.74 -5.91
C GLU A 463 3.72 -17.75 -4.40
N SER A 464 3.25 -16.75 -3.67
CA SER A 464 3.55 -16.54 -2.23
C SER A 464 2.78 -17.46 -1.28
N GLY A 465 1.71 -18.11 -1.77
CA GLY A 465 0.76 -18.83 -0.93
C GLY A 465 -0.21 -17.94 -0.16
N LEU A 466 -0.18 -16.62 -0.36
CA LEU A 466 -1.11 -15.67 0.26
C LEU A 466 -2.46 -15.57 -0.50
N LEU A 467 -2.48 -16.05 -1.73
CA LEU A 467 -3.64 -16.02 -2.63
C LEU A 467 -4.16 -17.43 -2.89
N TYR A 468 -5.43 -17.54 -3.24
CA TYR A 468 -5.96 -18.73 -3.88
C TYR A 468 -5.32 -18.91 -5.27
N THR A 469 -5.16 -20.14 -5.73
CA THR A 469 -4.67 -20.41 -7.09
C THR A 469 -5.63 -19.82 -8.14
N GLY A 470 -5.16 -19.62 -9.37
CA GLY A 470 -6.03 -19.11 -10.45
C GLY A 470 -7.26 -19.98 -10.70
N LYS A 471 -7.13 -21.32 -10.60
CA LYS A 471 -8.27 -22.26 -10.73
C LYS A 471 -9.28 -22.13 -9.58
N GLU A 472 -8.81 -22.04 -8.33
CA GLU A 472 -9.67 -21.81 -7.18
C GLU A 472 -10.36 -20.46 -7.26
N SER A 473 -9.65 -19.41 -7.65
CA SER A 473 -10.19 -18.06 -7.83
C SER A 473 -11.28 -18.02 -8.88
N GLU A 474 -11.09 -18.68 -10.03
CA GLU A 474 -12.10 -18.80 -11.07
C GLU A 474 -13.34 -19.58 -10.61
N ALA A 475 -13.14 -20.67 -9.86
CA ALA A 475 -14.25 -21.48 -9.30
C ALA A 475 -15.07 -20.67 -8.30
N ILE A 476 -14.41 -19.89 -7.40
CA ILE A 476 -15.10 -19.02 -6.43
C ILE A 476 -15.94 -17.97 -7.19
N LEU A 477 -15.36 -17.31 -8.21
CA LEU A 477 -16.09 -16.31 -9.00
C LEU A 477 -17.30 -16.91 -9.73
N ARG A 478 -17.17 -18.12 -10.30
CA ARG A 478 -18.30 -18.84 -10.94
C ARG A 478 -19.42 -19.13 -9.96
N ASN A 479 -19.09 -19.59 -8.75
CA ASN A 479 -20.05 -19.87 -7.71
C ASN A 479 -20.80 -18.61 -7.26
N LEU A 480 -20.11 -17.47 -7.11
CA LEU A 480 -20.76 -16.20 -6.76
C LEU A 480 -21.75 -15.74 -7.85
N ILE A 481 -21.38 -15.87 -9.12
CA ILE A 481 -22.27 -15.53 -10.24
C ILE A 481 -23.49 -16.47 -10.26
N ALA A 482 -23.28 -17.78 -10.08
CA ALA A 482 -24.36 -18.77 -10.09
C ALA A 482 -25.35 -18.55 -8.92
N ALA A 483 -24.85 -18.27 -7.73
CA ALA A 483 -25.67 -17.94 -6.57
C ALA A 483 -26.54 -16.71 -6.82
N SER A 484 -25.96 -15.65 -7.39
CA SER A 484 -26.67 -14.40 -7.71
C SER A 484 -27.72 -14.56 -8.83
N CYS A 485 -27.53 -15.50 -9.75
CA CYS A 485 -28.54 -15.83 -10.78
C CYS A 485 -29.69 -16.69 -10.21
N GLY A 486 -29.48 -17.45 -9.14
CA GLY A 486 -30.49 -18.31 -8.51
C GLY A 486 -31.47 -17.57 -7.60
N GLU A 487 -31.08 -16.41 -7.07
CA GLU A 487 -31.94 -15.58 -6.21
C GLU A 487 -33.11 -14.88 -6.94
N GLU A 488 -33.06 -14.75 -8.26
CA GLU A 488 -34.19 -14.23 -9.06
C GLU A 488 -35.36 -15.23 -9.23
N GLY A 489 -35.17 -16.50 -8.85
CA GLY A 489 -36.16 -17.57 -8.99
C GLY A 489 -37.00 -17.90 -7.75
N GLY A 490 -36.77 -17.28 -6.60
CA GLY A 490 -37.34 -17.73 -5.35
C GLY A 490 -37.58 -16.70 -4.27
N VAL A 491 -38.47 -15.75 -4.47
CA VAL A 491 -39.19 -15.10 -3.34
C VAL A 491 -40.67 -15.05 -3.70
N GLN A 492 -41.34 -16.19 -3.58
CA GLN A 492 -42.77 -16.19 -3.22
C GLN A 492 -42.82 -16.25 -1.69
N TYR A 493 -43.33 -15.20 -1.12
CA TYR A 493 -43.67 -15.13 0.31
C TYR A 493 -44.72 -16.20 0.63
N VAL A 494 -44.47 -17.07 1.59
CA VAL A 494 -45.45 -17.75 2.41
C VAL A 494 -45.34 -17.22 3.83
#